data_3c36cab7da8549a33ad0c87a2e5db42d
#
_entry.id   3c36cab7da8549a33ad0c87a2e5db42d
#
_cell.length_a   1.000
_cell.length_b   1.000
_cell.length_c   1.000
_cell.angle_alpha   90.00
_cell.angle_beta   90.00
_cell.angle_gamma   90.00
#
_symmetry.space_group_name_H-M   'P 1'
#
loop_
_entity.id
_entity.type
_entity.pdbx_description
1 polymer ?
#
loop_
_entity_poly.entity_id
_entity_poly.type
_entity_poly.pdbx_seq_one_letter_code
_entity_poly.pdbx_strand_id
1 'polypeptide(L)'
;EYKEALKDQIDKLLHVSNLFYNQPSVEAGEKLLKVSGMDRVFFTNSGTEAIEGALKIAIRHAYNKTGSHDHEIIAMKNSFHGRSLGALSVTGNDHYQEPFKPLLPGIRFAEFNNLDSVKALVNEKTCAILMETIQGEGGIYPASEEFLKGVRKLCDDNGILLMLDEIQCGMGRSGSMFAFQ
;
A
#
# COMPACT_ATOMS: atom_id res chain seq x y z
N GLU A 1 22.12 17.65 14.42
CA GLU A 1 22.30 16.21 14.11
C GLU A 1 21.75 15.87 12.71
N TYR A 2 20.41 15.95 12.46
CA TYR A 2 19.81 15.61 11.15
C TYR A 2 20.39 16.43 9.98
N LYS A 3 20.48 17.77 10.15
CA LYS A 3 21.04 18.66 9.11
C LYS A 3 22.50 18.36 8.80
N GLU A 4 23.29 18.01 9.79
CA GLU A 4 24.71 17.68 9.57
C GLU A 4 24.86 16.35 8.84
N ALA A 5 24.05 15.35 9.18
CA ALA A 5 24.02 14.07 8.44
C ALA A 5 23.68 14.26 6.95
N LEU A 6 22.75 15.17 6.63
CA LEU A 6 22.42 15.50 5.23
C LEU A 6 23.59 16.19 4.51
N LYS A 7 24.26 17.15 5.14
CA LYS A 7 25.43 17.83 4.57
C LYS A 7 26.55 16.85 4.28
N ASP A 8 26.89 16.01 5.28
CA ASP A 8 27.92 15.00 5.13
C ASP A 8 27.59 14.00 3.99
N GLN A 9 26.33 13.66 3.81
CA GLN A 9 25.94 12.75 2.72
C GLN A 9 25.99 13.45 1.35
N ILE A 10 25.62 14.73 1.24
CA ILE A 10 25.72 15.52 0.01
C ILE A 10 27.18 15.62 -0.44
N ASP A 11 28.12 15.82 0.49
CA ASP A 11 29.55 15.91 0.20
C ASP A 11 30.16 14.56 -0.25
N LYS A 12 29.53 13.43 0.16
CA LYS A 12 29.98 12.10 -0.24
C LYS A 12 29.38 11.63 -1.57
N LEU A 13 28.06 11.66 -1.66
CA LEU A 13 27.33 11.17 -2.84
C LEU A 13 25.87 11.67 -2.78
N LEU A 14 25.52 12.57 -3.69
CA LEU A 14 24.17 13.13 -3.77
C LEU A 14 23.20 12.18 -4.48
N HIS A 15 23.61 11.61 -5.62
CA HIS A 15 22.76 10.77 -6.45
C HIS A 15 23.57 9.73 -7.22
N VAL A 16 22.97 8.55 -7.38
CA VAL A 16 23.45 7.48 -8.25
C VAL A 16 22.24 6.72 -8.81
N SER A 17 22.34 6.22 -10.05
CA SER A 17 21.25 5.44 -10.63
C SER A 17 21.10 4.06 -9.95
N ASN A 18 19.92 3.44 -10.09
CA ASN A 18 19.65 2.09 -9.58
C ASN A 18 20.48 0.96 -10.24
N LEU A 19 21.39 1.32 -11.16
CA LEU A 19 22.41 0.40 -11.70
C LEU A 19 23.55 0.14 -10.71
N PHE A 20 23.67 0.95 -9.66
CA PHE A 20 24.73 0.87 -8.66
C PHE A 20 24.14 0.77 -7.26
N TYR A 21 24.86 0.10 -6.39
CA TYR A 21 24.55 0.10 -4.96
C TYR A 21 25.12 1.37 -4.31
N ASN A 22 24.37 1.96 -3.40
CA ASN A 22 24.88 2.99 -2.50
C ASN A 22 24.62 2.58 -1.05
N GLN A 23 25.58 2.87 -0.20
CA GLN A 23 25.56 2.44 1.20
C GLN A 23 24.33 2.91 1.96
N PRO A 24 23.88 4.19 1.92
CA PRO A 24 22.71 4.63 2.65
C PRO A 24 21.43 3.88 2.28
N SER A 25 21.20 3.57 1.00
CA SER A 25 20.00 2.84 0.57
C SER A 25 20.02 1.40 1.05
N VAL A 26 21.20 0.74 1.02
CA VAL A 26 21.35 -0.64 1.50
C VAL A 26 21.09 -0.70 3.01
N GLU A 27 21.74 0.17 3.79
CA GLU A 27 21.57 0.23 5.26
C GLU A 27 20.15 0.57 5.66
N ALA A 28 19.49 1.51 4.95
CA ALA A 28 18.08 1.84 5.17
C ALA A 28 17.18 0.63 4.88
N GLY A 29 17.44 -0.07 3.77
CA GLY A 29 16.72 -1.29 3.40
C GLY A 29 16.83 -2.37 4.47
N GLU A 30 18.04 -2.69 4.91
CA GLU A 30 18.29 -3.68 5.97
C GLU A 30 17.56 -3.34 7.28
N LYS A 31 17.60 -2.07 7.69
CA LYS A 31 16.88 -1.59 8.89
C LYS A 31 15.37 -1.75 8.74
N LEU A 32 14.81 -1.36 7.58
CA LEU A 32 13.37 -1.50 7.31
C LEU A 32 12.94 -2.97 7.30
N LEU A 33 13.67 -3.85 6.64
CA LEU A 33 13.38 -5.29 6.63
C LEU A 33 13.36 -5.87 8.05
N LYS A 34 14.36 -5.51 8.86
CA LYS A 34 14.47 -5.99 10.24
C LYS A 34 13.28 -5.57 11.12
N VAL A 35 12.79 -4.33 10.95
CA VAL A 35 11.70 -3.80 11.82
C VAL A 35 10.31 -4.09 11.28
N SER A 36 10.16 -4.30 9.97
CA SER A 36 8.88 -4.65 9.35
C SER A 36 8.60 -6.14 9.29
N GLY A 37 9.64 -6.98 9.39
CA GLY A 37 9.51 -8.42 9.17
C GLY A 37 9.25 -8.82 7.71
N MET A 38 9.44 -7.89 6.76
CA MET A 38 9.29 -8.15 5.32
C MET A 38 10.60 -8.65 4.72
N ASP A 39 10.53 -9.28 3.54
CA ASP A 39 11.69 -9.86 2.87
C ASP A 39 12.38 -8.91 1.88
N ARG A 40 11.67 -7.89 1.40
CA ARG A 40 12.14 -6.99 0.36
C ARG A 40 11.64 -5.57 0.58
N VAL A 41 12.41 -4.60 0.08
CA VAL A 41 12.05 -3.19 0.07
C VAL A 41 12.22 -2.60 -1.33
N PHE A 42 11.30 -1.72 -1.69
CA PHE A 42 11.35 -0.92 -2.90
C PHE A 42 11.13 0.55 -2.53
N PHE A 43 12.14 1.38 -2.76
CA PHE A 43 12.08 2.81 -2.45
C PHE A 43 11.43 3.59 -3.58
N THR A 44 10.57 4.53 -3.21
CA THR A 44 9.91 5.48 -4.10
C THR A 44 10.06 6.90 -3.55
N ASN A 45 9.66 7.91 -4.32
CA ASN A 45 9.82 9.31 -3.90
C ASN A 45 8.62 9.84 -3.09
N SER A 46 7.49 9.13 -3.12
CA SER A 46 6.26 9.59 -2.47
C SER A 46 5.32 8.42 -2.16
N GLY A 47 4.33 8.68 -1.28
CA GLY A 47 3.29 7.71 -0.97
C GLY A 47 2.48 7.30 -2.20
N THR A 48 2.12 8.26 -3.06
CA THR A 48 1.38 7.93 -4.30
C THR A 48 2.18 7.00 -5.21
N GLU A 49 3.50 7.20 -5.34
CA GLU A 49 4.37 6.29 -6.10
C GLU A 49 4.50 4.93 -5.43
N ALA A 50 4.49 4.86 -4.11
CA ALA A 50 4.47 3.58 -3.39
C ALA A 50 3.20 2.79 -3.70
N ILE A 51 2.04 3.44 -3.70
CA ILE A 51 0.76 2.83 -4.09
C ILE A 51 0.78 2.39 -5.56
N GLU A 52 1.24 3.23 -6.49
CA GLU A 52 1.41 2.84 -7.91
C GLU A 52 2.30 1.59 -8.05
N GLY A 53 3.41 1.55 -7.30
CA GLY A 53 4.28 0.38 -7.23
C GLY A 53 3.57 -0.86 -6.69
N ALA A 54 2.84 -0.74 -5.58
CA ALA A 54 2.09 -1.83 -4.96
C ALA A 54 1.01 -2.40 -5.90
N LEU A 55 0.24 -1.54 -6.57
CA LEU A 55 -0.77 -1.95 -7.57
C LEU A 55 -0.13 -2.73 -8.72
N LYS A 56 0.98 -2.23 -9.27
CA LYS A 56 1.70 -2.90 -10.35
C LYS A 56 2.29 -4.25 -9.90
N ILE A 57 2.81 -4.34 -8.69
CA ILE A 57 3.32 -5.59 -8.12
C ILE A 57 2.18 -6.61 -7.98
N ALA A 58 1.04 -6.20 -7.43
CA ALA A 58 -0.12 -7.07 -7.25
C ALA A 58 -0.65 -7.61 -8.59
N ILE A 59 -0.86 -6.74 -9.56
CA ILE A 59 -1.31 -7.10 -10.91
C ILE A 59 -0.28 -8.01 -11.60
N ARG A 60 1.01 -7.68 -11.52
CA ARG A 60 2.07 -8.51 -12.13
C ARG A 60 2.19 -9.88 -11.48
N HIS A 61 2.04 -9.96 -10.15
CA HIS A 61 2.00 -11.23 -9.44
C HIS A 61 0.85 -12.10 -9.91
N ALA A 62 -0.35 -11.54 -10.00
CA ALA A 62 -1.54 -12.23 -10.46
C ALA A 62 -1.39 -12.69 -11.92
N TYR A 63 -0.89 -11.84 -12.80
CA TYR A 63 -0.60 -12.20 -14.19
C TYR A 63 0.39 -13.36 -14.30
N ASN A 64 1.47 -13.34 -13.52
CA ASN A 64 2.45 -14.45 -13.52
C ASN A 64 1.85 -15.77 -13.05
N LYS A 65 0.84 -15.72 -12.16
CA LYS A 65 0.17 -16.89 -11.61
C LYS A 65 -0.91 -17.45 -12.55
N THR A 66 -1.62 -16.60 -13.28
CA THR A 66 -2.83 -16.99 -14.03
C THR A 66 -2.72 -16.82 -15.55
N GLY A 67 -1.79 -15.99 -16.04
CA GLY A 67 -1.73 -15.56 -17.44
C GLY A 67 -2.87 -14.61 -17.88
N SER A 68 -3.79 -14.28 -16.98
CA SER A 68 -4.93 -13.39 -17.26
C SER A 68 -4.54 -11.92 -17.15
N HIS A 69 -5.25 -11.05 -17.86
CA HIS A 69 -5.21 -9.60 -17.72
C HIS A 69 -6.43 -9.05 -16.97
N ASP A 70 -7.37 -9.91 -16.60
CA ASP A 70 -8.63 -9.57 -15.94
C ASP A 70 -8.51 -9.78 -14.43
N HIS A 71 -7.99 -8.78 -13.74
CA HIS A 71 -7.78 -8.79 -12.30
C HIS A 71 -8.56 -7.68 -11.61
N GLU A 72 -9.06 -7.96 -10.40
CA GLU A 72 -9.75 -7.00 -9.56
C GLU A 72 -8.97 -6.73 -8.28
N ILE A 73 -9.03 -5.48 -7.81
CA ILE A 73 -8.48 -5.04 -6.53
C ILE A 73 -9.63 -4.47 -5.70
N ILE A 74 -9.76 -4.92 -4.46
CA ILE A 74 -10.72 -4.38 -3.51
C ILE A 74 -10.00 -3.32 -2.68
N ALA A 75 -10.54 -2.10 -2.65
CA ALA A 75 -10.13 -1.01 -1.78
C ALA A 75 -11.28 -0.65 -0.81
N MET A 76 -11.03 0.26 0.13
CA MET A 76 -12.05 0.64 1.11
C MET A 76 -12.69 1.97 0.74
N LYS A 77 -13.99 2.12 1.00
CA LYS A 77 -14.66 3.43 0.95
C LYS A 77 -14.04 4.38 1.97
N ASN A 78 -14.08 5.67 1.67
CA ASN A 78 -13.47 6.74 2.46
C ASN A 78 -11.95 6.61 2.67
N SER A 79 -11.27 5.78 1.87
CA SER A 79 -9.82 5.66 1.89
C SER A 79 -9.14 6.81 1.14
N PHE A 80 -7.86 7.01 1.43
CA PHE A 80 -7.00 7.92 0.67
C PHE A 80 -5.64 7.27 0.40
N HIS A 81 -5.32 7.08 -0.89
CA HIS A 81 -4.09 6.40 -1.31
C HIS A 81 -3.21 7.24 -2.24
N GLY A 82 -3.66 8.44 -2.60
CA GLY A 82 -2.89 9.37 -3.43
C GLY A 82 -3.70 9.99 -4.56
N ARG A 83 -3.03 10.79 -5.41
CA ARG A 83 -3.67 11.61 -6.46
C ARG A 83 -3.16 11.35 -7.87
N SER A 84 -2.16 10.48 -8.09
CA SER A 84 -1.87 9.96 -9.43
C SER A 84 -3.04 9.09 -9.91
N LEU A 85 -3.21 8.88 -11.21
CA LEU A 85 -4.40 8.20 -11.72
C LEU A 85 -4.61 6.80 -11.15
N GLY A 86 -3.54 6.01 -10.98
CA GLY A 86 -3.64 4.70 -10.37
C GLY A 86 -3.98 4.76 -8.88
N ALA A 87 -3.27 5.58 -8.10
CA ALA A 87 -3.56 5.77 -6.67
C ALA A 87 -4.95 6.38 -6.43
N LEU A 88 -5.37 7.32 -7.31
CA LEU A 88 -6.72 7.89 -7.29
C LEU A 88 -7.80 6.83 -7.56
N SER A 89 -7.52 5.88 -8.45
CA SER A 89 -8.46 4.79 -8.77
C SER A 89 -8.82 3.94 -7.56
N VAL A 90 -7.90 3.77 -6.61
CA VAL A 90 -8.11 3.02 -5.36
C VAL A 90 -8.45 3.89 -4.15
N THR A 91 -8.49 5.21 -4.33
CA THR A 91 -8.94 6.17 -3.29
C THR A 91 -10.46 6.21 -3.27
N GLY A 92 -11.07 5.65 -2.23
CA GLY A 92 -12.52 5.41 -2.14
C GLY A 92 -13.35 6.64 -1.80
N ASN A 93 -13.16 7.74 -2.55
CA ASN A 93 -13.86 9.00 -2.37
C ASN A 93 -14.27 9.61 -3.71
N ASP A 94 -15.57 9.59 -4.00
CA ASP A 94 -16.12 10.08 -5.28
C ASP A 94 -15.79 11.56 -5.55
N HIS A 95 -15.70 12.39 -4.52
CA HIS A 95 -15.34 13.80 -4.67
C HIS A 95 -13.96 13.98 -5.32
N TYR A 96 -13.01 13.10 -5.00
CA TYR A 96 -11.68 13.15 -5.61
C TYR A 96 -11.65 12.52 -7.01
N GLN A 97 -12.47 11.49 -7.23
CA GLN A 97 -12.45 10.70 -8.47
C GLN A 97 -13.20 11.34 -9.63
N GLU A 98 -14.33 11.99 -9.35
CA GLU A 98 -15.32 12.43 -10.35
C GLU A 98 -14.75 13.22 -11.52
N PRO A 99 -13.88 14.23 -11.30
CA PRO A 99 -13.30 15.02 -12.41
C PRO A 99 -12.35 14.26 -13.33
N PHE A 100 -11.90 13.05 -12.94
CA PHE A 100 -10.83 12.31 -13.59
C PHE A 100 -11.27 10.97 -14.18
N LYS A 101 -12.57 10.69 -14.18
CA LYS A 101 -13.13 9.48 -14.79
C LYS A 101 -13.00 9.49 -16.32
N PRO A 102 -12.75 8.34 -16.99
CA PRO A 102 -12.65 7.00 -16.39
C PRO A 102 -11.29 6.75 -15.73
N LEU A 103 -11.32 6.02 -14.62
CA LEU A 103 -10.13 5.57 -13.88
C LEU A 103 -9.79 4.12 -14.24
N LEU A 104 -8.80 3.51 -13.54
CA LEU A 104 -8.42 2.13 -13.76
C LEU A 104 -9.61 1.18 -13.58
N PRO A 105 -9.85 0.26 -14.51
CA PRO A 105 -10.88 -0.76 -14.38
C PRO A 105 -10.52 -1.79 -13.31
N GLY A 106 -11.52 -2.57 -12.86
CA GLY A 106 -11.30 -3.67 -11.93
C GLY A 106 -11.12 -3.25 -10.47
N ILE A 107 -11.42 -1.99 -10.11
CA ILE A 107 -11.40 -1.54 -8.73
C ILE A 107 -12.80 -1.65 -8.13
N ARG A 108 -12.90 -2.29 -6.95
CA ARG A 108 -14.13 -2.48 -6.19
C ARG A 108 -13.96 -1.86 -4.79
N PHE A 109 -15.03 -1.30 -4.23
CA PHE A 109 -14.97 -0.64 -2.92
C PHE A 109 -15.85 -1.34 -1.90
N ALA A 110 -15.23 -1.80 -0.80
CA ALA A 110 -15.91 -2.36 0.37
C ALA A 110 -16.12 -1.30 1.46
N GLU A 111 -17.09 -1.53 2.34
CA GLU A 111 -17.23 -0.73 3.56
C GLU A 111 -16.11 -1.05 4.54
N PHE A 112 -15.46 -0.01 5.05
CA PHE A 112 -14.41 -0.15 6.06
C PHE A 112 -15.01 -0.69 7.38
N ASN A 113 -14.29 -1.55 8.08
CA ASN A 113 -14.76 -2.26 9.29
C ASN A 113 -16.00 -3.16 9.06
N ASN A 114 -16.27 -3.55 7.83
CA ASN A 114 -17.36 -4.48 7.49
C ASN A 114 -16.80 -5.67 6.68
N LEU A 115 -16.45 -6.75 7.38
CA LEU A 115 -15.86 -7.94 6.76
C LEU A 115 -16.81 -8.60 5.74
N ASP A 116 -18.12 -8.58 5.97
CA ASP A 116 -19.08 -9.17 5.06
C ASP A 116 -19.19 -8.37 3.74
N SER A 117 -19.02 -7.03 3.80
CA SER A 117 -18.87 -6.21 2.61
C SER A 117 -17.65 -6.60 1.78
N VAL A 118 -16.52 -6.91 2.42
CA VAL A 118 -15.32 -7.39 1.73
C VAL A 118 -15.55 -8.76 1.11
N LYS A 119 -16.10 -9.72 1.88
CA LYS A 119 -16.41 -11.08 1.40
C LYS A 119 -17.32 -11.08 0.18
N ALA A 120 -18.33 -10.21 0.17
CA ALA A 120 -19.29 -10.10 -0.93
C ALA A 120 -18.66 -9.66 -2.27
N LEU A 121 -17.49 -9.02 -2.23
CA LEU A 121 -16.77 -8.56 -3.42
C LEU A 121 -15.68 -9.55 -3.90
N VAL A 122 -15.23 -10.46 -3.02
CA VAL A 122 -14.20 -11.44 -3.37
C VAL A 122 -14.74 -12.41 -4.41
N ASN A 123 -13.96 -12.59 -5.47
CA ASN A 123 -14.24 -13.54 -6.55
C ASN A 123 -12.93 -14.05 -7.16
N GLU A 124 -13.00 -14.89 -8.17
CA GLU A 124 -11.86 -15.52 -8.85
C GLU A 124 -10.86 -14.54 -9.50
N LYS A 125 -11.29 -13.29 -9.78
CA LYS A 125 -10.46 -12.25 -10.36
C LYS A 125 -9.77 -11.40 -9.29
N THR A 126 -10.18 -11.51 -8.03
CA THR A 126 -9.63 -10.71 -6.94
C THR A 126 -8.18 -11.09 -6.69
N CYS A 127 -7.27 -10.17 -6.97
CA CYS A 127 -5.83 -10.39 -6.80
C CYS A 127 -5.25 -9.72 -5.55
N ALA A 128 -5.87 -8.67 -5.07
CA ALA A 128 -5.41 -7.95 -3.88
C ALA A 128 -6.55 -7.24 -3.14
N ILE A 129 -6.34 -7.01 -1.85
CA ILE A 129 -7.12 -6.09 -1.01
C ILE A 129 -6.16 -5.01 -0.53
N LEU A 130 -6.50 -3.74 -0.76
CA LEU A 130 -5.76 -2.58 -0.29
C LEU A 130 -6.56 -1.86 0.78
N MET A 131 -5.91 -1.57 1.92
CA MET A 131 -6.54 -0.82 3.01
C MET A 131 -5.52 -0.09 3.87
N GLU A 132 -5.96 0.92 4.56
CA GLU A 132 -5.25 1.54 5.68
C GLU A 132 -5.58 0.77 6.96
N THR A 133 -4.64 0.64 7.90
CA THR A 133 -4.94 0.14 9.25
C THR A 133 -5.70 1.18 10.09
N ILE A 134 -5.47 2.47 9.77
CA ILE A 134 -6.19 3.61 10.31
C ILE A 134 -6.49 4.53 9.13
N GLN A 135 -7.75 4.71 8.76
CA GLN A 135 -8.13 5.69 7.73
C GLN A 135 -7.89 7.10 8.24
N GLY A 136 -6.80 7.73 7.78
CA GLY A 136 -6.41 9.06 8.23
C GLY A 136 -7.30 10.14 7.65
N GLU A 137 -7.31 10.30 6.34
CA GLU A 137 -8.12 11.30 5.61
C GLU A 137 -9.63 11.03 5.73
N GLY A 138 -10.02 9.79 5.94
CA GLY A 138 -11.40 9.39 6.14
C GLY A 138 -12.00 9.85 7.47
N GLY A 139 -11.19 10.36 8.41
CA GLY A 139 -11.64 10.88 9.71
C GLY A 139 -10.98 10.25 10.94
N ILE A 140 -9.82 9.63 10.78
CA ILE A 140 -9.04 8.96 11.84
C ILE A 140 -9.85 7.78 12.41
N TYR A 141 -10.28 6.90 11.54
CA TYR A 141 -10.99 5.67 11.93
C TYR A 141 -10.04 4.48 11.96
N PRO A 142 -9.77 3.87 13.14
CA PRO A 142 -9.00 2.65 13.23
C PRO A 142 -9.80 1.44 12.74
N ALA A 143 -9.12 0.52 12.08
CA ALA A 143 -9.67 -0.79 11.83
C ALA A 143 -9.78 -1.58 13.13
N SER A 144 -10.88 -2.30 13.32
CA SER A 144 -11.02 -3.20 14.46
C SER A 144 -10.10 -4.42 14.29
N GLU A 145 -9.64 -4.98 15.40
CA GLU A 145 -8.81 -6.18 15.39
C GLU A 145 -9.52 -7.36 14.69
N GLU A 146 -10.82 -7.49 14.92
CA GLU A 146 -11.64 -8.52 14.26
C GLU A 146 -11.65 -8.34 12.74
N PHE A 147 -11.81 -7.11 12.25
CA PHE A 147 -11.78 -6.80 10.83
C PHE A 147 -10.42 -7.10 10.22
N LEU A 148 -9.32 -6.64 10.85
CA LEU A 148 -7.95 -6.90 10.38
C LEU A 148 -7.65 -8.39 10.28
N LYS A 149 -7.93 -9.15 11.34
CA LYS A 149 -7.74 -10.60 11.35
C LYS A 149 -8.64 -11.31 10.35
N GLY A 150 -9.88 -10.84 10.21
CA GLY A 150 -10.83 -11.37 9.23
C GLY A 150 -10.36 -11.17 7.80
N VAL A 151 -9.91 -9.97 7.44
CA VAL A 151 -9.37 -9.68 6.10
C VAL A 151 -8.08 -10.45 5.84
N ARG A 152 -7.17 -10.54 6.84
CA ARG A 152 -5.94 -11.35 6.71
C ARG A 152 -6.28 -12.81 6.41
N LYS A 153 -7.16 -13.40 7.22
CA LYS A 153 -7.61 -14.78 7.00
C LYS A 153 -8.27 -14.98 5.64
N LEU A 154 -9.13 -14.05 5.23
CA LEU A 154 -9.79 -14.11 3.93
C LEU A 154 -8.78 -14.09 2.78
N CYS A 155 -7.73 -13.26 2.88
CA CYS A 155 -6.66 -13.22 1.90
C CYS A 155 -5.88 -14.54 1.85
N ASP A 156 -5.53 -15.10 3.00
CA ASP A 156 -4.78 -16.36 3.10
C ASP A 156 -5.57 -17.54 2.52
N ASP A 157 -6.85 -17.65 2.86
CA ASP A 157 -7.73 -18.73 2.41
C ASP A 157 -7.94 -18.70 0.88
N ASN A 158 -7.86 -17.52 0.24
CA ASN A 158 -8.12 -17.36 -1.20
C ASN A 158 -6.85 -17.07 -2.02
N GLY A 159 -5.67 -16.99 -1.41
CA GLY A 159 -4.42 -16.67 -2.09
C GLY A 159 -4.40 -15.27 -2.70
N ILE A 160 -5.07 -14.31 -2.03
CA ILE A 160 -5.18 -12.89 -2.37
C ILE A 160 -4.09 -12.11 -1.62
N LEU A 161 -3.47 -11.13 -2.26
CA LEU A 161 -2.50 -10.26 -1.59
C LEU A 161 -3.20 -9.27 -0.66
N LEU A 162 -2.69 -9.08 0.55
CA LEU A 162 -3.09 -7.99 1.43
C LEU A 162 -2.05 -6.88 1.35
N MET A 163 -2.48 -5.69 0.92
CA MET A 163 -1.68 -4.47 0.85
C MET A 163 -2.14 -3.52 1.95
N LEU A 164 -1.21 -3.15 2.85
CA LEU A 164 -1.50 -2.22 3.94
C LEU A 164 -0.81 -0.89 3.64
N ASP A 165 -1.60 0.18 3.55
CA ASP A 165 -1.10 1.54 3.41
C ASP A 165 -0.75 2.09 4.80
N GLU A 166 0.55 2.14 5.07
CA GLU A 166 1.11 2.66 6.32
C GLU A 166 1.71 4.07 6.17
N ILE A 167 1.39 4.78 5.08
CA ILE A 167 1.99 6.09 4.77
C ILE A 167 1.69 7.12 5.88
N GLN A 168 0.48 7.13 6.43
CA GLN A 168 0.13 8.02 7.53
C GLN A 168 0.33 7.41 8.92
N CYS A 169 0.05 6.13 9.09
CA CYS A 169 0.02 5.48 10.41
C CYS A 169 1.30 4.74 10.79
N GLY A 170 2.21 4.51 9.84
CA GLY A 170 3.48 3.81 10.07
C GLY A 170 4.57 4.66 10.71
N MET A 171 5.77 4.11 10.78
CA MET A 171 7.00 4.76 11.29
C MET A 171 6.86 5.32 12.72
N GLY A 172 6.19 4.57 13.61
CA GLY A 172 6.02 4.91 15.01
C GLY A 172 4.85 5.83 15.33
N ARG A 173 4.05 6.27 14.33
CA ARG A 173 2.95 7.20 14.53
C ARG A 173 1.86 6.66 15.46
N SER A 174 1.55 5.38 15.37
CA SER A 174 0.52 4.70 16.15
C SER A 174 1.02 4.11 17.47
N GLY A 175 2.33 4.24 17.78
CA GLY A 175 2.96 3.68 18.98
C GLY A 175 3.79 2.41 18.73
N SER A 176 3.47 1.65 17.67
CA SER A 176 4.32 0.59 17.11
C SER A 176 5.08 1.11 15.92
N MET A 177 6.14 0.42 15.46
CA MET A 177 6.89 0.85 14.28
C MET A 177 5.97 0.89 13.05
N PHE A 178 5.13 -0.11 12.90
CA PHE A 178 4.04 -0.14 11.93
C PHE A 178 2.73 -0.50 12.63
N ALA A 179 1.62 0.07 12.17
CA ALA A 179 0.32 -0.13 12.81
C ALA A 179 -0.23 -1.55 12.64
N PHE A 180 0.29 -2.33 11.68
CA PHE A 180 -0.10 -3.74 11.47
C PHE A 180 0.55 -4.71 12.48
N GLN A 181 1.54 -4.27 13.25
CA GLN A 181 2.22 -5.04 14.30
C GLN A 181 1.37 -5.05 15.59
#